data_aa0b0bb35c413f07a81417882e0dd61b
#
_entry.id   aa0b0bb35c413f07a81417882e0dd61b
#
_cell.length_a   1.000
_cell.length_b   1.000
_cell.length_c   1.000
_cell.angle_alpha   90.00
_cell.angle_beta   90.00
_cell.angle_gamma   90.00
#
_symmetry.space_group_name_H-M   'P 1'
#
loop_
_entity.id
_entity.type
_entity.pdbx_description
1 polymer ?
#
loop_
_entity_poly.entity_id
_entity_poly.type
_entity_poly.pdbx_seq_one_letter_code
_entity_poly.pdbx_strand_id
1 'polypeptide(L)'
;MSISIPFFFTPVKLKYMEKEAYIVDGGITSNYPIWIFDVKDVPRWPTFGFKLGNSGEFNRTIENKDFISYIVDVVETTIDSYDESYLSDKDKIRTISIPALGVKTTEFNISLETKEKLYKEGYEKADEFLKKWDFRRYIRSYRI
;
A
#
# COMPACT_ATOMS: atom_id res chain seq x y z
N MET A 1 -6.26 -16.04 1.65
CA MET A 1 -4.83 -16.07 1.23
C MET A 1 -4.22 -14.67 1.15
N SER A 2 -4.80 -13.71 0.44
CA SER A 2 -4.23 -12.36 0.28
C SER A 2 -4.19 -11.48 1.55
N ILE A 3 -4.74 -11.93 2.66
CA ILE A 3 -4.69 -11.27 3.97
C ILE A 3 -3.95 -12.11 5.02
N SER A 4 -3.16 -13.12 4.58
CA SER A 4 -2.40 -13.97 5.48
C SER A 4 -1.09 -13.27 5.88
N ILE A 5 -1.21 -12.18 6.62
CA ILE A 5 -0.07 -11.41 7.16
C ILE A 5 0.79 -12.33 8.00
N PRO A 6 2.09 -12.49 7.70
CA PRO A 6 2.99 -13.35 8.45
C PRO A 6 3.03 -12.98 9.92
N PHE A 7 3.18 -13.99 10.76
CA PHE A 7 3.20 -13.90 12.21
C PHE A 7 1.88 -13.47 12.86
N PHE A 8 0.96 -12.86 12.11
CA PHE A 8 -0.36 -12.47 12.59
C PHE A 8 -1.40 -13.57 12.29
N PHE A 9 -1.36 -14.16 11.10
CA PHE A 9 -2.23 -15.25 10.70
C PHE A 9 -1.44 -16.53 10.44
N THR A 10 -2.08 -17.69 10.67
CA THR A 10 -1.51 -18.99 10.31
C THR A 10 -1.41 -19.09 8.78
N PRO A 11 -0.21 -19.34 8.22
CA PRO A 11 -0.04 -19.44 6.79
C PRO A 11 -0.77 -20.67 6.22
N VAL A 12 -1.33 -20.51 5.02
CA VAL A 12 -1.94 -21.63 4.30
C VAL A 12 -0.87 -22.47 3.64
N LYS A 13 -0.91 -23.79 3.86
CA LYS A 13 -0.04 -24.72 3.14
C LYS A 13 -0.70 -25.12 1.83
N LEU A 14 0.02 -24.97 0.73
CA LEU A 14 -0.38 -25.42 -0.60
C LEU A 14 0.59 -26.51 -1.07
N LYS A 15 0.03 -27.61 -1.51
CA LYS A 15 0.81 -28.68 -2.18
C LYS A 15 0.63 -28.52 -3.70
N TYR A 16 1.73 -28.31 -4.39
CA TYR A 16 1.76 -28.22 -5.85
C TYR A 16 2.93 -29.03 -6.41
N MET A 17 2.66 -29.98 -7.30
CA MET A 17 3.65 -30.86 -7.93
C MET A 17 4.66 -31.45 -6.92
N GLU A 18 4.17 -32.13 -5.88
CA GLU A 18 4.95 -32.77 -4.81
C GLU A 18 5.77 -31.80 -3.91
N LYS A 19 5.68 -30.50 -4.13
CA LYS A 19 6.28 -29.48 -3.27
C LYS A 19 5.24 -28.87 -2.36
N GLU A 20 5.61 -28.65 -1.11
CA GLU A 20 4.81 -27.85 -0.18
C GLU A 20 5.31 -26.41 -0.17
N ALA A 21 4.39 -25.45 -0.25
CA ALA A 21 4.67 -24.03 -0.14
C ALA A 21 3.75 -23.39 0.91
N TYR A 22 4.27 -22.43 1.65
CA TYR A 22 3.47 -21.56 2.49
C TYR A 22 2.97 -20.39 1.66
N ILE A 23 1.66 -20.17 1.70
CA ILE A 23 1.04 -19.02 1.08
C ILE A 23 0.85 -17.95 2.13
N VAL A 24 1.37 -16.76 1.85
CA VAL A 24 1.31 -15.58 2.71
C VAL A 24 0.74 -14.39 1.93
N ASP A 25 0.57 -13.26 2.59
CA ASP A 25 0.08 -12.03 1.97
C ASP A 25 1.00 -11.58 0.82
N GLY A 26 0.39 -11.23 -0.31
CA GLY A 26 1.11 -10.73 -1.48
C GLY A 26 1.77 -9.37 -1.26
N GLY A 27 1.33 -8.60 -0.28
CA GLY A 27 1.90 -7.33 0.11
C GLY A 27 3.38 -7.41 0.51
N ILE A 28 3.86 -8.60 0.93
CA ILE A 28 5.27 -8.82 1.25
C ILE A 28 6.19 -8.57 0.05
N THR A 29 5.74 -8.90 -1.14
CA THR A 29 6.53 -8.78 -2.36
C THR A 29 6.14 -7.58 -3.19
N SER A 30 4.89 -7.16 -3.18
CA SER A 30 4.38 -5.99 -3.89
C SER A 30 3.04 -5.57 -3.31
N ASN A 31 3.05 -4.60 -2.42
CA ASN A 31 1.85 -4.10 -1.77
C ASN A 31 1.10 -3.07 -2.64
N TYR A 32 1.84 -2.42 -3.57
CA TYR A 32 1.29 -1.41 -4.46
C TYR A 32 1.67 -1.64 -5.93
N PRO A 33 1.14 -2.69 -6.58
CA PRO A 33 1.51 -3.08 -7.94
C PRO A 33 0.82 -2.23 -9.02
N ILE A 34 0.96 -0.90 -8.99
CA ILE A 34 0.32 0.04 -9.92
C ILE A 34 0.70 -0.23 -11.39
N TRP A 35 1.87 -0.82 -11.60
CA TRP A 35 2.43 -1.18 -12.90
C TRP A 35 1.69 -2.33 -13.61
N ILE A 36 0.87 -3.11 -12.91
CA ILE A 36 0.21 -4.30 -13.48
C ILE A 36 -0.73 -3.98 -14.65
N PHE A 37 -1.22 -2.73 -14.70
CA PHE A 37 -2.08 -2.23 -15.78
C PHE A 37 -1.32 -1.39 -16.79
N ASP A 38 0.02 -1.35 -16.72
CA ASP A 38 0.83 -0.61 -17.68
C ASP A 38 0.76 -1.26 -19.05
N VAL A 39 0.65 -0.43 -20.09
CA VAL A 39 0.68 -0.83 -21.49
C VAL A 39 1.98 -0.37 -22.13
N LYS A 40 2.42 -1.06 -23.20
CA LYS A 40 3.64 -0.69 -23.94
C LYS A 40 3.51 0.62 -24.70
N ASP A 41 2.27 0.91 -25.14
CA ASP A 41 1.95 2.12 -25.89
C ASP A 41 1.30 3.17 -25.00
N VAL A 42 0.91 4.31 -25.62
CA VAL A 42 0.18 5.36 -24.93
C VAL A 42 -1.15 4.82 -24.39
N PRO A 43 -1.41 4.87 -23.10
CA PRO A 43 -2.62 4.32 -22.52
C PRO A 43 -3.86 5.09 -23.00
N ARG A 44 -4.91 4.36 -23.35
CA ARG A 44 -6.21 4.94 -23.73
C ARG A 44 -6.95 5.53 -22.54
N TRP A 45 -6.76 4.93 -21.36
CA TRP A 45 -7.42 5.29 -20.11
C TRP A 45 -6.38 5.49 -19.02
N PRO A 46 -6.61 6.40 -18.08
CA PRO A 46 -5.73 6.53 -16.94
C PRO A 46 -5.90 5.35 -15.99
N THR A 47 -4.81 4.95 -15.34
CA THR A 47 -4.82 4.09 -14.17
C THR A 47 -4.53 4.95 -12.95
N PHE A 48 -5.42 4.96 -11.97
CA PHE A 48 -5.20 5.61 -10.69
C PHE A 48 -4.89 4.57 -9.63
N GLY A 49 -3.93 4.88 -8.78
CA GLY A 49 -3.61 4.10 -7.61
C GLY A 49 -3.90 4.88 -6.33
N PHE A 50 -4.42 4.19 -5.33
CA PHE A 50 -4.61 4.73 -3.99
C PHE A 50 -3.63 4.03 -3.06
N LYS A 51 -2.74 4.80 -2.45
CA LYS A 51 -1.75 4.28 -1.52
C LYS A 51 -2.00 4.85 -0.14
N LEU A 52 -2.18 3.97 0.85
CA LEU A 52 -2.15 4.37 2.24
C LEU A 52 -0.68 4.65 2.60
N GLY A 53 -0.39 5.88 3.03
CA GLY A 53 0.93 6.31 3.43
C GLY A 53 0.97 6.55 4.94
N ASN A 54 2.05 6.17 5.57
CA ASN A 54 2.36 6.71 6.87
C ASN A 54 2.77 8.17 6.64
N SER A 55 1.95 9.13 7.08
CA SER A 55 2.37 10.52 7.15
C SER A 55 3.62 10.58 8.02
N GLY A 56 4.76 10.84 7.38
CA GLY A 56 6.15 10.87 7.88
C GLY A 56 6.51 11.18 9.34
N GLU A 57 5.59 11.09 10.24
CA GLU A 57 5.84 11.15 11.66
C GLU A 57 6.23 9.77 12.17
N PHE A 58 7.52 9.56 12.22
CA PHE A 58 8.20 8.45 12.87
C PHE A 58 8.01 8.53 14.41
N ASN A 59 6.77 8.74 14.86
CA ASN A 59 6.39 8.66 16.29
C ASN A 59 6.07 7.20 16.65
N ARG A 60 6.98 6.29 16.32
CA ARG A 60 6.92 4.94 16.89
C ARG A 60 7.51 5.03 18.31
N THR A 61 6.65 5.25 19.27
CA THR A 61 7.02 5.07 20.69
C THR A 61 7.43 3.61 20.85
N ILE A 62 8.71 3.39 21.20
CA ILE A 62 9.24 2.07 21.57
C ILE A 62 8.70 1.78 22.98
N GLU A 63 7.44 1.43 23.08
CA GLU A 63 6.92 0.79 24.28
C GLU A 63 7.32 -0.69 24.23
N ASN A 64 7.51 -1.28 25.41
CA ASN A 64 7.94 -2.69 25.60
C ASN A 64 7.14 -3.65 24.69
N LYS A 65 7.67 -3.89 23.49
CA LYS A 65 7.05 -4.79 22.52
C LYS A 65 7.58 -6.19 22.76
N ASP A 66 6.67 -7.14 22.73
CA ASP A 66 7.05 -8.54 22.63
C ASP A 66 7.78 -8.82 21.31
N PHE A 67 8.50 -9.92 21.24
CA PHE A 67 9.32 -10.30 20.10
C PHE A 67 8.50 -10.41 18.78
N ILE A 68 7.24 -10.85 18.89
CA ILE A 68 6.35 -11.01 17.73
C ILE A 68 5.96 -9.64 17.16
N SER A 69 5.58 -8.69 18.01
CA SER A 69 5.27 -7.32 17.61
C SER A 69 6.47 -6.63 16.94
N TYR A 70 7.68 -6.87 17.44
CA TYR A 70 8.91 -6.38 16.81
C TYR A 70 9.10 -6.94 15.40
N ILE A 71 8.90 -8.24 15.20
CA ILE A 71 9.02 -8.87 13.87
C ILE A 71 7.97 -8.31 12.91
N VAL A 72 6.72 -8.14 13.35
CA VAL A 72 5.64 -7.55 12.54
C VAL A 72 6.02 -6.14 12.11
N ASP A 73 6.53 -5.30 13.00
CA ASP A 73 6.96 -3.95 12.67
C ASP A 73 8.12 -3.92 11.66
N VAL A 74 9.06 -4.87 11.75
CA VAL A 74 10.16 -5.00 10.78
C VAL A 74 9.61 -5.36 9.40
N VAL A 75 8.68 -6.32 9.32
CA VAL A 75 8.04 -6.73 8.07
C VAL A 75 7.27 -5.56 7.46
N GLU A 76 6.42 -4.87 8.23
CA GLU A 76 5.66 -3.70 7.77
C GLU A 76 6.61 -2.60 7.26
N THR A 77 7.68 -2.29 8.01
CA THR A 77 8.67 -1.28 7.60
C THR A 77 9.37 -1.66 6.28
N THR A 78 9.67 -2.95 6.11
CA THR A 78 10.32 -3.44 4.88
C THR A 78 9.39 -3.30 3.67
N ILE A 79 8.10 -3.65 3.83
CA ILE A 79 7.08 -3.51 2.78
C ILE A 79 6.92 -2.05 2.37
N ASP A 80 6.77 -1.14 3.35
CA ASP A 80 6.60 0.29 3.10
C ASP A 80 7.81 0.89 2.38
N SER A 81 9.02 0.53 2.81
CA SER A 81 10.28 1.02 2.20
C SER A 81 10.46 0.51 0.77
N TYR A 82 10.06 -0.73 0.52
CA TYR A 82 10.11 -1.32 -0.82
C TYR A 82 9.21 -0.57 -1.79
N ASP A 83 7.95 -0.37 -1.43
CA ASP A 83 6.97 0.33 -2.26
C ASP A 83 7.37 1.79 -2.56
N GLU A 84 8.00 2.46 -1.62
CA GLU A 84 8.45 3.85 -1.80
C GLU A 84 9.64 3.96 -2.74
N SER A 85 10.56 3.02 -2.68
CA SER A 85 11.76 2.98 -3.53
C SER A 85 11.46 2.69 -4.99
N TYR A 86 10.35 2.01 -5.30
CA TYR A 86 9.97 1.62 -6.66
C TYR A 86 8.97 2.56 -7.33
N LEU A 87 8.43 3.57 -6.62
CA LEU A 87 7.56 4.57 -7.23
C LEU A 87 8.34 5.49 -8.18
N SER A 88 8.21 5.24 -9.46
CA SER A 88 8.74 6.12 -10.50
C SER A 88 7.99 7.46 -10.55
N ASP A 89 8.57 8.47 -11.18
CA ASP A 89 7.90 9.77 -11.33
C ASP A 89 6.60 9.68 -12.13
N LYS A 90 6.51 8.73 -13.08
CA LYS A 90 5.25 8.43 -13.79
C LYS A 90 4.18 7.85 -12.87
N ASP A 91 4.57 7.11 -11.83
CA ASP A 91 3.64 6.51 -10.89
C ASP A 91 3.12 7.55 -9.89
N LYS A 92 3.95 8.52 -9.49
CA LYS A 92 3.53 9.64 -8.64
C LYS A 92 2.42 10.49 -9.26
N ILE A 93 2.44 10.67 -10.59
CA ILE A 93 1.41 11.46 -11.31
C ILE A 93 0.03 10.80 -11.24
N ARG A 94 -0.05 9.51 -11.00
CA ARG A 94 -1.28 8.70 -10.98
C ARG A 94 -1.59 8.09 -9.61
N THR A 95 -0.81 8.44 -8.59
CA THR A 95 -0.96 7.93 -7.23
C THR A 95 -1.58 8.96 -6.32
N ILE A 96 -2.63 8.57 -5.62
CA ILE A 96 -3.26 9.33 -4.56
C ILE A 96 -2.79 8.76 -3.23
N SER A 97 -1.96 9.53 -2.50
CA SER A 97 -1.49 9.15 -1.18
C SER A 97 -2.50 9.59 -0.11
N ILE A 98 -2.96 8.66 0.70
CA ILE A 98 -3.94 8.87 1.76
C ILE A 98 -3.26 8.60 3.10
N PRO A 99 -3.28 9.57 4.04
CA PRO A 99 -2.70 9.38 5.37
C PRO A 99 -3.44 8.27 6.13
N ALA A 100 -2.71 7.34 6.73
CA ALA A 100 -3.29 6.28 7.56
C ALA A 100 -3.66 6.76 8.99
N LEU A 101 -3.39 8.01 9.36
CA LEU A 101 -3.70 8.63 10.66
C LEU A 101 -3.19 7.81 11.87
N GLY A 102 -2.06 7.13 11.72
CA GLY A 102 -1.47 6.28 12.75
C GLY A 102 -2.13 4.91 12.94
N VAL A 103 -3.16 4.59 12.15
CA VAL A 103 -3.79 3.26 12.17
C VAL A 103 -2.86 2.24 11.52
N LYS A 104 -2.63 1.12 12.22
CA LYS A 104 -1.77 0.04 11.73
C LYS A 104 -2.53 -0.92 10.83
N THR A 105 -1.81 -1.57 9.90
CA THR A 105 -2.35 -2.61 9.01
C THR A 105 -2.97 -3.79 9.77
N THR A 106 -2.47 -4.06 10.98
CA THR A 106 -2.94 -5.14 11.85
C THR A 106 -4.01 -4.71 12.87
N GLU A 107 -4.45 -3.46 12.83
CA GLU A 107 -5.43 -2.91 13.76
C GLU A 107 -6.86 -3.07 13.22
N PHE A 108 -7.50 -4.22 13.47
CA PHE A 108 -8.83 -4.52 12.94
C PHE A 108 -10.00 -3.94 13.74
N ASN A 109 -9.76 -3.48 14.98
CA ASN A 109 -10.82 -2.99 15.86
C ASN A 109 -10.76 -1.47 16.05
N ILE A 110 -10.72 -0.75 14.94
CA ILE A 110 -10.75 0.72 14.95
C ILE A 110 -12.15 1.26 15.25
N SER A 111 -12.23 2.37 15.99
CA SER A 111 -13.49 3.03 16.36
C SER A 111 -14.24 3.56 15.14
N LEU A 112 -15.55 3.79 15.28
CA LEU A 112 -16.35 4.40 14.22
C LEU A 112 -15.85 5.81 13.89
N GLU A 113 -15.48 6.58 14.90
CA GLU A 113 -14.89 7.92 14.71
C GLU A 113 -13.61 7.87 13.87
N THR A 114 -12.72 6.92 14.14
CA THR A 114 -11.50 6.72 13.34
C THR A 114 -11.82 6.34 11.89
N LYS A 115 -12.82 5.48 11.67
CA LYS A 115 -13.29 5.13 10.33
C LYS A 115 -13.79 6.33 9.55
N GLU A 116 -14.59 7.19 10.20
CA GLU A 116 -15.12 8.41 9.60
C GLU A 116 -13.99 9.40 9.26
N LYS A 117 -13.01 9.56 10.13
CA LYS A 117 -11.82 10.40 9.87
C LYS A 117 -11.03 9.87 8.66
N LEU A 118 -10.74 8.57 8.61
CA LEU A 118 -10.03 7.96 7.48
C LEU A 118 -10.79 8.13 6.17
N TYR A 119 -12.10 7.94 6.20
CA TYR A 119 -12.95 8.14 5.03
C TYR A 119 -12.89 9.60 4.53
N LYS A 120 -13.00 10.55 5.45
CA LYS A 120 -12.93 11.98 5.12
C LYS A 120 -11.58 12.37 4.52
N GLU A 121 -10.49 11.92 5.13
CA GLU A 121 -9.13 12.12 4.59
C GLU A 121 -9.00 11.54 3.18
N GLY A 122 -9.45 10.31 2.96
CA GLY A 122 -9.43 9.69 1.64
C GLY A 122 -10.22 10.48 0.60
N TYR A 123 -11.39 10.98 0.97
CA TYR A 123 -12.22 11.81 0.11
C TYR A 123 -11.53 13.13 -0.24
N GLU A 124 -11.01 13.85 0.76
CA GLU A 124 -10.35 15.14 0.56
C GLU A 124 -9.08 14.99 -0.31
N LYS A 125 -8.26 13.97 -0.06
CA LYS A 125 -7.06 13.70 -0.87
C LYS A 125 -7.40 13.34 -2.32
N ALA A 126 -8.45 12.54 -2.54
CA ALA A 126 -8.90 12.22 -3.88
C ALA A 126 -9.46 13.46 -4.61
N ASP A 127 -10.23 14.29 -3.94
CA ASP A 127 -10.79 15.54 -4.50
C ASP A 127 -9.68 16.54 -4.86
N GLU A 128 -8.71 16.75 -3.96
CA GLU A 128 -7.54 17.60 -4.23
C GLU A 128 -6.73 17.10 -5.43
N PHE A 129 -6.52 15.79 -5.52
CA PHE A 129 -5.79 15.18 -6.61
C PHE A 129 -6.53 15.37 -7.94
N LEU A 130 -7.82 15.03 -8.00
CA LEU A 130 -8.61 15.10 -9.22
C LEU A 130 -8.79 16.52 -9.74
N LYS A 131 -8.85 17.53 -8.86
CA LYS A 131 -8.87 18.95 -9.26
C LYS A 131 -7.61 19.43 -9.97
N LYS A 132 -6.46 18.80 -9.68
CA LYS A 132 -5.14 19.18 -10.23
C LYS A 132 -4.69 18.22 -11.34
N TRP A 133 -5.39 17.09 -11.52
CA TRP A 133 -5.00 16.05 -12.44
C TRP A 133 -5.26 16.44 -13.89
N ASP A 134 -4.30 16.14 -14.77
CA ASP A 134 -4.37 16.45 -16.20
C ASP A 134 -4.00 15.23 -17.04
N PHE A 135 -4.91 14.81 -17.91
CA PHE A 135 -4.71 13.64 -18.77
C PHE A 135 -3.56 13.81 -19.76
N ARG A 136 -3.32 15.03 -20.27
CA ARG A 136 -2.22 15.29 -21.20
C ARG A 136 -0.87 15.17 -20.50
N ARG A 137 -0.78 15.62 -19.25
CA ARG A 137 0.41 15.45 -18.41
C ARG A 137 0.67 13.97 -18.14
N TYR A 138 -0.37 13.20 -17.82
CA TYR A 138 -0.29 11.76 -17.64
C TYR A 138 0.24 11.06 -18.89
N ILE A 139 -0.32 11.33 -20.07
CA ILE A 139 0.13 10.72 -21.33
C ILE A 139 1.58 11.09 -21.67
N ARG A 140 2.02 12.32 -21.39
CA ARG A 140 3.42 12.72 -21.63
C ARG A 140 4.41 11.87 -20.86
N SER A 141 4.06 11.38 -19.67
CA SER A 141 4.94 10.52 -18.87
C SER A 141 5.16 9.12 -19.48
N TYR A 142 4.38 8.73 -20.49
CA TYR A 142 4.53 7.48 -21.24
C TYR A 142 5.23 7.65 -22.59
N ARG A 143 5.57 8.87 -22.98
CA ARG A 143 6.21 9.16 -24.28
C ARG A 143 7.73 9.37 -24.19
N ILE A 144 8.35 8.86 -23.13
CA ILE A 144 9.81 8.95 -22.95
C ILE A 144 10.48 7.79 -23.69
#